data_c0ffdb7d90ca3d1d9f30882c3ca63a91
#
_entry.id   c0ffdb7d90ca3d1d9f30882c3ca63a91
#
_cell.length_a   1.000
_cell.length_b   1.000
_cell.length_c   1.000
_cell.angle_alpha   90.00
_cell.angle_beta   90.00
_cell.angle_gamma   90.00
#
_symmetry.space_group_name_H-M   'P 1'
#
loop_
_entity.id
_entity.type
_entity.pdbx_description
1 polymer ?
#
loop_
_entity_poly.entity_id
_entity_poly.type
_entity_poly.pdbx_seq_one_letter_code
_entity_poly.pdbx_strand_id
1 'polypeptide(L)'
;MATKLVVFYAVLATFTGVSFTSAEEAAPAKLPNVVILCTGGTIAGSGATTTTTVGYAAAKIGCDKLVDSVPELKKVANVRGEQIYQIASESITNDNWLNLSKRINQLLAQDDVDGIVVTHGTDTIEETAYFLDLTVKSKKPVVVVGAMRPATAISADGPINLYNAVILAGSKEAVGKGVLVCLNDEINAGREVTKTNTSTADTFRTPDLGMLGYMQDNRPHFYRASTRLNTADTEFDVSDLDKLPQVDIVYAYGNYNAIALDAFVKAGAKGIVHAGPGDGSVGAQLVKPLQDARAAGVVVVRSARVGSGIIARNGEQPDDKYDWVVSDDLNPQKARILLMLALTQTNDTKKIQEMFWKY
;
A
#
# COMPACT_ATOMS: atom_id res chain seq x y z
N MET A 1 -73.02 7.57 61.78
CA MET A 1 -73.03 6.99 60.40
C MET A 1 -72.48 8.06 59.46
N ALA A 2 -71.26 7.88 59.00
CA ALA A 2 -70.60 8.88 58.12
C ALA A 2 -70.45 8.20 56.73
N THR A 3 -71.14 8.79 55.76
CA THR A 3 -71.20 8.40 54.37
C THR A 3 -69.95 8.94 53.63
N LYS A 4 -69.06 8.05 53.14
CA LYS A 4 -67.91 8.45 52.36
C LYS A 4 -68.31 8.62 50.88
N LEU A 5 -68.10 9.83 50.37
CA LEU A 5 -68.28 10.19 48.96
C LEU A 5 -66.98 9.77 48.20
N VAL A 6 -67.11 8.89 47.23
CA VAL A 6 -65.99 8.47 46.32
C VAL A 6 -66.16 9.28 45.04
N VAL A 7 -65.20 10.15 44.75
CA VAL A 7 -65.13 10.93 43.50
C VAL A 7 -64.27 10.17 42.51
N PHE A 8 -64.83 9.73 41.39
CA PHE A 8 -64.11 9.16 40.25
C PHE A 8 -63.59 10.29 39.33
N TYR A 9 -62.27 10.37 39.18
CA TYR A 9 -61.70 11.19 38.11
C TYR A 9 -61.50 10.31 36.84
N ALA A 10 -62.19 10.69 35.77
CA ALA A 10 -62.02 10.18 34.44
C ALA A 10 -60.85 10.92 33.77
N VAL A 11 -59.74 10.21 33.50
CA VAL A 11 -58.64 10.74 32.70
C VAL A 11 -58.96 10.51 31.23
N LEU A 12 -59.18 11.59 30.50
CA LEU A 12 -59.38 11.58 29.05
C LEU A 12 -57.97 11.54 28.38
N ALA A 13 -57.54 10.39 27.88
CA ALA A 13 -56.31 10.28 27.11
C ALA A 13 -56.58 10.70 25.67
N THR A 14 -56.06 11.86 25.27
CA THR A 14 -56.03 12.31 23.88
C THR A 14 -54.88 11.59 23.17
N PHE A 15 -55.18 10.62 22.32
CA PHE A 15 -54.23 10.04 21.37
C PHE A 15 -53.98 11.07 20.27
N THR A 16 -52.85 11.74 20.29
CA THR A 16 -52.29 12.43 19.12
C THR A 16 -51.77 11.43 18.17
N GLY A 17 -52.38 11.26 17.00
CA GLY A 17 -51.92 10.37 15.95
C GLY A 17 -50.55 10.78 15.47
N VAL A 18 -49.56 9.93 15.72
CA VAL A 18 -48.26 10.02 15.07
C VAL A 18 -48.43 9.52 13.63
N SER A 19 -48.43 10.44 12.68
CA SER A 19 -48.38 10.12 11.25
C SER A 19 -46.98 9.56 10.97
N PHE A 20 -46.89 8.27 10.75
CA PHE A 20 -45.72 7.67 10.12
C PHE A 20 -45.69 8.14 8.65
N THR A 21 -44.84 9.14 8.36
CA THR A 21 -44.46 9.41 6.98
C THR A 21 -43.71 8.17 6.50
N SER A 22 -44.24 7.51 5.48
CA SER A 22 -43.50 6.44 4.77
C SER A 22 -42.18 7.06 4.32
N ALA A 23 -41.06 6.45 4.75
CA ALA A 23 -39.76 6.78 4.20
C ALA A 23 -39.85 6.56 2.68
N GLU A 24 -39.66 7.60 1.91
CA GLU A 24 -39.53 7.56 0.46
C GLU A 24 -38.41 6.59 0.17
N GLU A 25 -38.72 5.51 -0.51
CA GLU A 25 -37.76 4.48 -0.90
C GLU A 25 -36.72 5.17 -1.78
N ALA A 26 -35.55 5.47 -1.22
CA ALA A 26 -34.47 6.13 -1.96
C ALA A 26 -34.15 5.29 -3.20
N ALA A 27 -34.17 5.92 -4.37
CA ALA A 27 -33.79 5.25 -5.62
C ALA A 27 -32.46 4.48 -5.40
N PRO A 28 -32.33 3.27 -5.95
CA PRO A 28 -31.12 2.46 -5.73
C PRO A 28 -29.89 3.28 -6.14
N ALA A 29 -28.98 3.46 -5.21
CA ALA A 29 -27.75 4.23 -5.44
C ALA A 29 -26.99 3.60 -6.63
N LYS A 30 -26.56 4.44 -7.57
CA LYS A 30 -25.76 3.98 -8.73
C LYS A 30 -24.51 3.30 -8.20
N LEU A 31 -24.28 2.06 -8.65
CA LEU A 31 -23.06 1.32 -8.30
C LEU A 31 -21.81 2.03 -8.83
N PRO A 32 -20.72 2.08 -8.05
CA PRO A 32 -19.46 2.65 -8.49
C PRO A 32 -18.84 1.82 -9.63
N ASN A 33 -18.10 2.47 -10.51
CA ASN A 33 -17.36 1.82 -11.58
C ASN A 33 -15.91 1.56 -11.10
N VAL A 34 -15.54 0.31 -10.92
CA VAL A 34 -14.23 -0.10 -10.43
C VAL A 34 -13.50 -0.90 -11.49
N VAL A 35 -12.25 -0.53 -11.77
CA VAL A 35 -11.37 -1.27 -12.68
C VAL A 35 -10.41 -2.13 -11.87
N ILE A 36 -10.36 -3.43 -12.14
CA ILE A 36 -9.42 -4.37 -11.55
C ILE A 36 -8.25 -4.57 -12.49
N LEU A 37 -7.05 -4.15 -12.07
CA LEU A 37 -5.79 -4.35 -12.79
C LEU A 37 -5.09 -5.59 -12.24
N CYS A 38 -5.01 -6.64 -13.03
CA CYS A 38 -4.45 -7.91 -12.62
C CYS A 38 -2.95 -7.98 -12.95
N THR A 39 -2.12 -8.23 -11.95
CA THR A 39 -0.66 -8.32 -12.11
C THR A 39 -0.09 -9.72 -11.83
N GLY A 40 -0.92 -10.64 -11.31
CA GLY A 40 -0.51 -12.00 -10.98
C GLY A 40 -0.49 -12.28 -9.47
N GLY A 41 0.57 -12.90 -8.99
CA GLY A 41 0.76 -13.22 -7.58
C GLY A 41 -0.01 -14.45 -7.08
N THR A 42 -0.01 -14.64 -5.76
CA THR A 42 -0.67 -15.77 -5.06
C THR A 42 -2.18 -15.78 -5.20
N ILE A 43 -2.81 -14.61 -5.22
CA ILE A 43 -4.27 -14.48 -5.40
C ILE A 43 -4.74 -15.12 -6.72
N ALA A 44 -3.86 -15.14 -7.72
CA ALA A 44 -4.04 -15.83 -9.01
C ALA A 44 -3.23 -17.15 -9.06
N GLY A 45 -2.87 -17.73 -7.92
CA GLY A 45 -2.05 -18.92 -7.80
C GLY A 45 -2.87 -20.20 -7.82
N SER A 46 -2.24 -21.31 -8.24
CA SER A 46 -2.84 -22.63 -8.28
C SER A 46 -1.92 -23.65 -7.62
N GLY A 47 -2.42 -24.34 -6.61
CA GLY A 47 -1.79 -25.48 -5.95
C GLY A 47 -2.20 -26.80 -6.59
N ALA A 48 -1.39 -27.85 -6.36
CA ALA A 48 -1.64 -29.19 -6.87
C ALA A 48 -2.90 -29.85 -6.24
N THR A 49 -3.22 -29.48 -5.00
CA THR A 49 -4.40 -29.97 -4.26
C THR A 49 -5.04 -28.84 -3.49
N THR A 50 -6.25 -29.01 -3.00
CA THR A 50 -6.95 -28.01 -2.17
C THR A 50 -6.29 -27.79 -0.79
N THR A 51 -5.41 -28.67 -0.35
CA THR A 51 -4.63 -28.53 0.88
C THR A 51 -3.24 -27.95 0.65
N THR A 52 -2.86 -27.66 -0.60
CA THR A 52 -1.57 -27.05 -0.94
C THR A 52 -1.59 -25.58 -0.60
N THR A 53 -0.80 -25.19 0.42
CA THR A 53 -0.62 -23.78 0.84
C THR A 53 0.80 -23.27 0.63
N VAL A 54 1.74 -24.17 0.29
CA VAL A 54 3.16 -23.90 0.02
C VAL A 54 3.58 -24.65 -1.25
N GLY A 55 4.51 -24.11 -2.03
CA GLY A 55 4.99 -24.75 -3.27
C GLY A 55 3.96 -24.75 -4.41
N TYR A 56 3.00 -23.85 -4.39
CA TYR A 56 2.04 -23.61 -5.49
C TYR A 56 2.67 -22.76 -6.61
N ALA A 57 2.04 -22.80 -7.78
CA ALA A 57 2.43 -21.94 -8.89
C ALA A 57 1.67 -20.61 -8.82
N ALA A 58 2.37 -19.49 -8.57
CA ALA A 58 1.80 -18.15 -8.59
C ALA A 58 1.39 -17.72 -10.01
N ALA A 59 0.49 -16.72 -10.13
CA ALA A 59 0.13 -16.07 -11.39
C ALA A 59 -0.37 -17.04 -12.51
N LYS A 60 -1.14 -18.07 -12.17
CA LYS A 60 -1.67 -19.05 -13.14
C LYS A 60 -3.08 -18.72 -13.65
N ILE A 61 -3.84 -17.93 -12.87
CA ILE A 61 -5.22 -17.58 -13.20
C ILE A 61 -5.23 -16.21 -13.86
N GLY A 62 -5.81 -16.09 -15.05
CA GLY A 62 -5.97 -14.81 -15.75
C GLY A 62 -7.06 -13.95 -15.12
N CYS A 63 -7.05 -12.65 -15.46
CA CYS A 63 -7.91 -11.63 -14.85
C CYS A 63 -9.38 -11.97 -14.90
N ASP A 64 -9.90 -12.35 -16.07
CA ASP A 64 -11.33 -12.66 -16.25
C ASP A 64 -11.79 -13.78 -15.31
N LYS A 65 -11.00 -14.87 -15.22
CA LYS A 65 -11.30 -16.00 -14.33
C LYS A 65 -11.21 -15.61 -12.87
N LEU A 66 -10.29 -14.72 -12.50
CA LEU A 66 -10.16 -14.22 -11.14
C LEU A 66 -11.39 -13.40 -10.74
N VAL A 67 -11.83 -12.48 -11.60
CA VAL A 67 -13.04 -11.66 -11.41
C VAL A 67 -14.29 -12.53 -11.37
N ASP A 68 -14.43 -13.48 -12.29
CA ASP A 68 -15.58 -14.39 -12.35
C ASP A 68 -15.66 -15.35 -11.17
N SER A 69 -14.55 -15.60 -10.47
CA SER A 69 -14.52 -16.44 -9.27
C SER A 69 -15.23 -15.80 -8.06
N VAL A 70 -15.55 -14.50 -8.12
CA VAL A 70 -16.25 -13.75 -7.07
C VAL A 70 -17.48 -13.05 -7.67
N PRO A 71 -18.57 -13.78 -7.96
CA PRO A 71 -19.77 -13.24 -8.61
C PRO A 71 -20.48 -12.15 -7.80
N GLU A 72 -20.25 -12.10 -6.49
CA GLU A 72 -20.75 -11.08 -5.56
C GLU A 72 -20.27 -9.66 -5.89
N LEU A 73 -19.16 -9.51 -6.62
CA LEU A 73 -18.64 -8.21 -7.06
C LEU A 73 -19.69 -7.40 -7.83
N LYS A 74 -20.52 -8.07 -8.64
CA LYS A 74 -21.60 -7.45 -9.44
C LYS A 74 -22.70 -6.80 -8.60
N LYS A 75 -22.76 -7.13 -7.30
CA LYS A 75 -23.76 -6.55 -6.37
C LYS A 75 -23.26 -5.25 -5.75
N VAL A 76 -21.95 -4.99 -5.78
CA VAL A 76 -21.31 -3.87 -5.06
C VAL A 76 -20.65 -2.86 -6.00
N ALA A 77 -20.32 -3.25 -7.23
CA ALA A 77 -19.72 -2.37 -8.23
C ALA A 77 -19.99 -2.84 -9.66
N ASN A 78 -19.92 -1.91 -10.62
CA ASN A 78 -19.74 -2.22 -12.03
C ASN A 78 -18.25 -2.48 -12.26
N VAL A 79 -17.87 -3.76 -12.36
CA VAL A 79 -16.48 -4.18 -12.41
C VAL A 79 -16.05 -4.52 -13.84
N ARG A 80 -14.87 -4.06 -14.25
CA ARG A 80 -14.15 -4.54 -15.44
C ARG A 80 -12.73 -4.94 -15.05
N GLY A 81 -12.23 -6.07 -15.58
CA GLY A 81 -10.88 -6.56 -15.40
C GLY A 81 -9.96 -6.18 -16.55
N GLU A 82 -8.69 -5.93 -16.27
CA GLU A 82 -7.63 -5.72 -17.26
C GLU A 82 -6.35 -6.43 -16.80
N GLN A 83 -5.81 -7.32 -17.65
CA GLN A 83 -4.53 -7.96 -17.37
C GLN A 83 -3.39 -7.01 -17.74
N ILE A 84 -2.61 -6.53 -16.77
CA ILE A 84 -1.47 -5.65 -17.03
C ILE A 84 -0.22 -6.50 -17.28
N TYR A 85 0.08 -7.44 -16.39
CA TYR A 85 1.09 -8.49 -16.54
C TYR A 85 0.69 -9.69 -15.66
N GLN A 86 1.41 -10.78 -15.80
CA GLN A 86 1.07 -12.03 -15.08
C GLN A 86 2.36 -12.66 -14.54
N ILE A 87 2.84 -12.12 -13.42
CA ILE A 87 4.13 -12.52 -12.82
C ILE A 87 3.97 -12.84 -11.33
N ALA A 88 4.91 -13.60 -10.79
CA ALA A 88 5.15 -13.68 -9.36
C ALA A 88 5.85 -12.37 -8.92
N SER A 89 5.47 -11.82 -7.76
CA SER A 89 5.83 -10.43 -7.41
C SER A 89 7.31 -10.22 -7.12
N GLU A 90 8.06 -11.25 -6.74
CA GLU A 90 9.52 -11.21 -6.62
C GLU A 90 10.23 -10.95 -7.95
N SER A 91 9.51 -11.09 -9.07
CA SER A 91 10.02 -10.82 -10.43
C SER A 91 9.62 -9.45 -10.98
N ILE A 92 9.03 -8.59 -10.15
CA ILE A 92 8.62 -7.25 -10.59
C ILE A 92 9.84 -6.40 -10.96
N THR A 93 9.70 -5.58 -12.00
CA THR A 93 10.76 -4.68 -12.48
C THR A 93 10.34 -3.22 -12.38
N ASN A 94 11.28 -2.30 -12.50
CA ASN A 94 11.00 -0.87 -12.58
C ASN A 94 10.06 -0.52 -13.76
N ASP A 95 10.18 -1.22 -14.90
CA ASP A 95 9.32 -1.04 -16.06
C ASP A 95 7.87 -1.47 -15.76
N ASN A 96 7.70 -2.54 -14.95
CA ASN A 96 6.37 -2.94 -14.49
C ASN A 96 5.72 -1.84 -13.64
N TRP A 97 6.46 -1.23 -12.71
CA TRP A 97 5.95 -0.13 -11.89
C TRP A 97 5.60 1.10 -12.72
N LEU A 98 6.47 1.52 -13.66
CA LEU A 98 6.18 2.64 -14.55
C LEU A 98 4.92 2.39 -15.38
N ASN A 99 4.82 1.23 -16.02
CA ASN A 99 3.66 0.86 -16.82
C ASN A 99 2.37 0.82 -16.01
N LEU A 100 2.41 0.24 -14.81
CA LEU A 100 1.26 0.16 -13.92
C LEU A 100 0.78 1.55 -13.49
N SER A 101 1.70 2.42 -13.04
CA SER A 101 1.37 3.78 -12.62
C SER A 101 0.80 4.61 -13.77
N LYS A 102 1.42 4.58 -14.95
CA LYS A 102 0.92 5.26 -16.15
C LYS A 102 -0.50 4.80 -16.49
N ARG A 103 -0.76 3.47 -16.44
CA ARG A 103 -2.08 2.93 -16.74
C ARG A 103 -3.12 3.35 -15.71
N ILE A 104 -2.79 3.34 -14.43
CA ILE A 104 -3.68 3.82 -13.36
C ILE A 104 -4.03 5.29 -13.57
N ASN A 105 -3.05 6.15 -13.85
CA ASN A 105 -3.28 7.58 -14.09
C ASN A 105 -4.18 7.82 -15.31
N GLN A 106 -3.99 7.06 -16.42
CA GLN A 106 -4.86 7.12 -17.61
C GLN A 106 -6.31 6.74 -17.28
N LEU A 107 -6.52 5.71 -16.45
CA LEU A 107 -7.85 5.25 -16.07
C LEU A 107 -8.54 6.23 -15.12
N LEU A 108 -7.82 6.72 -14.11
CA LEU A 108 -8.39 7.65 -13.12
C LEU A 108 -8.70 9.04 -13.68
N ALA A 109 -8.11 9.39 -14.84
CA ALA A 109 -8.49 10.60 -15.60
C ALA A 109 -9.86 10.49 -16.29
N GLN A 110 -10.45 9.28 -16.40
CA GLN A 110 -11.76 9.05 -16.99
C GLN A 110 -12.86 9.34 -15.96
N ASP A 111 -13.91 10.06 -16.36
CA ASP A 111 -15.03 10.42 -15.48
C ASP A 111 -15.86 9.19 -15.05
N ASP A 112 -15.87 8.13 -15.86
CA ASP A 112 -16.60 6.90 -15.63
C ASP A 112 -15.82 5.86 -14.81
N VAL A 113 -14.66 6.19 -14.23
CA VAL A 113 -13.90 5.35 -13.32
C VAL A 113 -13.91 5.98 -11.93
N ASP A 114 -14.47 5.29 -10.95
CA ASP A 114 -14.57 5.76 -9.57
C ASP A 114 -13.40 5.30 -8.70
N GLY A 115 -12.81 4.14 -9.02
CA GLY A 115 -11.66 3.61 -8.29
C GLY A 115 -10.95 2.45 -9.00
N ILE A 116 -9.76 2.13 -8.52
CA ILE A 116 -8.90 1.07 -9.05
C ILE A 116 -8.60 0.03 -7.96
N VAL A 117 -8.65 -1.24 -8.34
CA VAL A 117 -8.08 -2.35 -7.55
C VAL A 117 -6.90 -2.93 -8.32
N VAL A 118 -5.78 -3.14 -7.65
CA VAL A 118 -4.61 -3.82 -8.21
C VAL A 118 -4.44 -5.15 -7.49
N THR A 119 -4.65 -6.28 -8.18
CA THR A 119 -4.31 -7.59 -7.60
C THR A 119 -2.84 -7.86 -7.77
N HIS A 120 -2.14 -8.22 -6.68
CA HIS A 120 -0.69 -8.27 -6.63
C HIS A 120 -0.19 -9.47 -5.81
N GLY A 121 1.04 -9.90 -6.06
CA GLY A 121 1.72 -10.86 -5.20
C GLY A 121 2.21 -10.22 -3.90
N THR A 122 2.13 -10.98 -2.81
CA THR A 122 2.36 -10.43 -1.46
C THR A 122 3.81 -10.10 -1.13
N ASP A 123 4.80 -10.63 -1.88
CA ASP A 123 6.21 -10.47 -1.53
C ASP A 123 6.72 -9.03 -1.72
N THR A 124 6.20 -8.31 -2.71
CA THR A 124 6.59 -6.93 -3.01
C THR A 124 5.40 -5.95 -3.05
N ILE A 125 4.25 -6.35 -2.48
CA ILE A 125 3.04 -5.51 -2.45
C ILE A 125 3.31 -4.17 -1.76
N GLU A 126 4.09 -4.15 -0.69
CA GLU A 126 4.46 -2.93 0.05
C GLU A 126 5.28 -1.94 -0.77
N GLU A 127 6.16 -2.45 -1.64
CA GLU A 127 6.96 -1.64 -2.55
C GLU A 127 6.08 -1.04 -3.65
N THR A 128 5.26 -1.88 -4.29
CA THR A 128 4.33 -1.43 -5.34
C THR A 128 3.32 -0.42 -4.79
N ALA A 129 2.75 -0.69 -3.60
CA ALA A 129 1.78 0.22 -2.98
C ALA A 129 2.42 1.59 -2.70
N TYR A 130 3.64 1.63 -2.17
CA TYR A 130 4.33 2.89 -1.90
C TYR A 130 4.75 3.61 -3.20
N PHE A 131 5.22 2.88 -4.21
CA PHE A 131 5.51 3.48 -5.52
C PHE A 131 4.27 4.15 -6.11
N LEU A 132 3.13 3.49 -6.08
CA LEU A 132 1.86 4.05 -6.54
C LEU A 132 1.38 5.22 -5.67
N ASP A 133 1.58 5.15 -4.35
CA ASP A 133 1.23 6.22 -3.41
C ASP A 133 1.99 7.52 -3.71
N LEU A 134 3.19 7.41 -4.28
CA LEU A 134 4.01 8.55 -4.69
C LEU A 134 3.71 9.03 -6.13
N THR A 135 3.19 8.18 -7.02
CA THR A 135 3.14 8.46 -8.47
C THR A 135 1.74 8.55 -9.08
N VAL A 136 0.70 8.14 -8.36
CA VAL A 136 -0.69 8.33 -8.80
C VAL A 136 -1.09 9.79 -8.68
N LYS A 137 -1.70 10.36 -9.74
CA LYS A 137 -2.08 11.78 -9.81
C LYS A 137 -3.59 12.01 -9.66
N SER A 138 -4.23 11.22 -8.80
CA SER A 138 -5.66 11.32 -8.53
C SER A 138 -5.95 11.11 -7.04
N LYS A 139 -7.01 11.73 -6.55
CA LYS A 139 -7.57 11.45 -5.20
C LYS A 139 -8.58 10.31 -5.21
N LYS A 140 -8.96 9.76 -6.38
CA LYS A 140 -9.81 8.58 -6.47
C LYS A 140 -9.10 7.38 -5.85
N PRO A 141 -9.83 6.47 -5.18
CA PRO A 141 -9.21 5.35 -4.46
C PRO A 141 -8.41 4.41 -5.37
N VAL A 142 -7.23 4.02 -4.92
CA VAL A 142 -6.44 2.92 -5.46
C VAL A 142 -6.17 1.94 -4.34
N VAL A 143 -6.60 0.68 -4.51
CA VAL A 143 -6.48 -0.36 -3.50
C VAL A 143 -5.64 -1.50 -4.05
N VAL A 144 -4.52 -1.80 -3.40
CA VAL A 144 -3.69 -2.96 -3.72
C VAL A 144 -4.11 -4.13 -2.84
N VAL A 145 -4.31 -5.29 -3.44
CA VAL A 145 -4.81 -6.49 -2.76
C VAL A 145 -4.05 -7.73 -3.21
N GLY A 146 -3.88 -8.67 -2.29
CA GLY A 146 -3.25 -9.97 -2.54
C GLY A 146 -3.93 -11.08 -1.76
N ALA A 147 -3.28 -12.25 -1.73
CA ALA A 147 -3.69 -13.36 -0.91
C ALA A 147 -2.47 -14.12 -0.40
N MET A 148 -2.55 -14.66 0.81
CA MET A 148 -1.50 -15.49 1.39
C MET A 148 -1.68 -16.98 1.05
N ARG A 149 -2.85 -17.37 0.55
CA ARG A 149 -3.16 -18.74 0.11
C ARG A 149 -3.55 -18.74 -1.36
N PRO A 150 -3.14 -19.77 -2.14
CA PRO A 150 -3.51 -19.85 -3.56
C PRO A 150 -5.02 -20.01 -3.74
N ALA A 151 -5.55 -19.55 -4.86
CA ALA A 151 -6.99 -19.57 -5.15
C ALA A 151 -7.62 -20.97 -5.06
N THR A 152 -6.84 -22.04 -5.24
CA THR A 152 -7.28 -23.44 -5.15
C THR A 152 -7.32 -23.99 -3.71
N ALA A 153 -6.80 -23.26 -2.71
CA ALA A 153 -6.77 -23.74 -1.34
C ALA A 153 -8.18 -23.76 -0.72
N ILE A 154 -8.46 -24.77 0.11
CA ILE A 154 -9.76 -24.91 0.82
C ILE A 154 -10.08 -23.70 1.70
N SER A 155 -9.08 -22.97 2.15
CA SER A 155 -9.19 -21.75 2.97
C SER A 155 -8.58 -20.54 2.27
N ALA A 156 -8.74 -20.43 0.93
CA ALA A 156 -8.26 -19.29 0.15
C ALA A 156 -8.83 -17.98 0.70
N ASP A 157 -7.94 -17.02 0.99
CA ASP A 157 -8.29 -15.68 1.47
C ASP A 157 -8.50 -14.67 0.32
N GLY A 158 -8.10 -15.03 -0.91
CA GLY A 158 -8.19 -14.17 -2.09
C GLY A 158 -9.60 -13.65 -2.40
N PRO A 159 -10.65 -14.51 -2.42
CA PRO A 159 -12.00 -14.08 -2.77
C PRO A 159 -12.55 -12.97 -1.87
N ILE A 160 -12.43 -13.09 -0.54
CA ILE A 160 -12.92 -12.08 0.39
C ILE A 160 -12.04 -10.82 0.34
N ASN A 161 -10.72 -10.97 0.21
CA ASN A 161 -9.81 -9.84 0.07
C ASN A 161 -10.14 -9.01 -1.20
N LEU A 162 -10.39 -9.69 -2.34
CA LEU A 162 -10.79 -9.02 -3.59
C LEU A 162 -12.15 -8.32 -3.44
N TYR A 163 -13.12 -8.96 -2.82
CA TYR A 163 -14.44 -8.39 -2.57
C TYR A 163 -14.34 -7.12 -1.73
N ASN A 164 -13.62 -7.17 -0.61
CA ASN A 164 -13.36 -6.03 0.25
C ASN A 164 -12.62 -4.88 -0.48
N ALA A 165 -11.62 -5.23 -1.29
CA ALA A 165 -10.86 -4.24 -2.06
C ALA A 165 -11.74 -3.51 -3.08
N VAL A 166 -12.68 -4.19 -3.74
CA VAL A 166 -13.62 -3.56 -4.68
C VAL A 166 -14.59 -2.63 -3.98
N ILE A 167 -15.13 -3.02 -2.83
CA ILE A 167 -15.98 -2.14 -2.01
C ILE A 167 -15.19 -0.89 -1.59
N LEU A 168 -13.97 -1.10 -1.08
CA LEU A 168 -13.11 0.00 -0.64
C LEU A 168 -12.77 0.95 -1.79
N ALA A 169 -12.44 0.42 -2.99
CA ALA A 169 -12.14 1.23 -4.17
C ALA A 169 -13.36 2.01 -4.70
N GLY A 170 -14.57 1.51 -4.48
CA GLY A 170 -15.81 2.21 -4.82
C GLY A 170 -16.33 3.18 -3.74
N SER A 171 -15.66 3.24 -2.58
CA SER A 171 -16.15 4.00 -1.42
C SER A 171 -15.70 5.46 -1.45
N LYS A 172 -16.63 6.37 -1.15
CA LYS A 172 -16.34 7.80 -0.99
C LYS A 172 -15.44 8.09 0.22
N GLU A 173 -15.51 7.26 1.26
CA GLU A 173 -14.68 7.37 2.46
C GLU A 173 -13.21 7.11 2.19
N ALA A 174 -12.86 6.40 1.11
CA ALA A 174 -11.49 6.14 0.70
C ALA A 174 -10.86 7.25 -0.17
N VAL A 175 -11.66 8.21 -0.64
CA VAL A 175 -11.16 9.31 -1.49
C VAL A 175 -10.15 10.16 -0.71
N GLY A 176 -8.99 10.42 -1.32
CA GLY A 176 -7.93 11.26 -0.75
C GLY A 176 -7.15 10.62 0.40
N LYS A 177 -7.25 9.31 0.60
CA LYS A 177 -6.52 8.59 1.65
C LYS A 177 -5.20 7.94 1.19
N GLY A 178 -4.74 8.30 -0.01
CA GLY A 178 -3.57 7.66 -0.62
C GLY A 178 -3.88 6.29 -1.22
N VAL A 179 -2.85 5.56 -1.58
CA VAL A 179 -2.96 4.17 -1.99
C VAL A 179 -3.14 3.29 -0.76
N LEU A 180 -4.15 2.45 -0.81
CA LEU A 180 -4.52 1.57 0.30
C LEU A 180 -4.10 0.13 0.00
N VAL A 181 -3.74 -0.61 1.05
CA VAL A 181 -3.53 -2.06 1.00
C VAL A 181 -4.60 -2.72 1.85
N CYS A 182 -5.41 -3.60 1.22
CA CYS A 182 -6.54 -4.25 1.87
C CYS A 182 -6.37 -5.76 1.83
N LEU A 183 -6.05 -6.37 2.97
CA LEU A 183 -6.00 -7.81 3.17
C LEU A 183 -6.45 -8.15 4.60
N ASN A 184 -7.04 -9.34 4.77
CA ASN A 184 -7.44 -9.85 6.09
C ASN A 184 -8.34 -8.85 6.86
N ASP A 185 -9.29 -8.23 6.13
CA ASP A 185 -10.22 -7.20 6.63
C ASP A 185 -9.57 -5.90 7.14
N GLU A 186 -8.25 -5.77 7.07
CA GLU A 186 -7.52 -4.56 7.50
C GLU A 186 -7.28 -3.61 6.33
N ILE A 187 -7.43 -2.31 6.59
CA ILE A 187 -7.12 -1.22 5.65
C ILE A 187 -5.85 -0.54 6.14
N ASN A 188 -4.79 -0.66 5.37
CA ASN A 188 -3.49 -0.07 5.68
C ASN A 188 -3.09 0.98 4.63
N ALA A 189 -2.31 2.00 5.03
CA ALA A 189 -1.70 2.94 4.08
C ALA A 189 -0.55 2.25 3.32
N GLY A 190 -0.47 2.46 2.01
CA GLY A 190 0.59 1.89 1.17
C GLY A 190 1.99 2.29 1.61
N ARG A 191 2.15 3.53 2.14
CA ARG A 191 3.40 3.99 2.72
C ARG A 191 3.84 3.21 3.96
N GLU A 192 2.89 2.82 4.82
CA GLU A 192 3.18 2.42 6.20
C GLU A 192 3.20 0.89 6.38
N VAL A 193 2.44 0.17 5.55
CA VAL A 193 2.26 -1.27 5.65
C VAL A 193 3.53 -2.03 5.27
N THR A 194 3.82 -3.14 5.97
CA THR A 194 4.90 -4.06 5.63
C THR A 194 4.48 -5.52 5.85
N LYS A 195 5.10 -6.44 5.10
CA LYS A 195 4.93 -7.89 5.27
C LYS A 195 5.79 -8.36 6.44
N THR A 196 5.16 -8.75 7.56
CA THR A 196 5.84 -9.10 8.81
C THR A 196 6.00 -10.60 9.04
N ASN A 197 5.32 -11.44 8.24
CA ASN A 197 5.37 -12.89 8.36
C ASN A 197 5.39 -13.53 6.97
N THR A 198 6.04 -14.68 6.85
CA THR A 198 6.20 -15.38 5.57
C THR A 198 4.96 -16.13 5.10
N SER A 199 4.00 -16.46 5.99
CA SER A 199 2.92 -17.42 5.69
C SER A 199 1.55 -17.11 6.27
N THR A 200 1.43 -16.36 7.37
CA THR A 200 0.13 -16.11 8.01
C THR A 200 -0.73 -15.11 7.24
N ALA A 201 -2.05 -15.26 7.26
CA ALA A 201 -2.95 -14.36 6.54
C ALA A 201 -2.93 -12.92 7.09
N ASP A 202 -2.65 -12.76 8.39
CA ASP A 202 -2.56 -11.49 9.10
C ASP A 202 -1.16 -10.84 9.03
N THR A 203 -0.41 -11.14 7.97
CA THR A 203 1.01 -10.75 7.82
C THR A 203 1.25 -9.28 7.55
N PHE A 204 0.28 -8.58 6.95
CA PHE A 204 0.45 -7.17 6.62
C PHE A 204 0.12 -6.30 7.83
N ARG A 205 1.12 -5.58 8.31
CA ARG A 205 1.04 -4.76 9.53
C ARG A 205 1.62 -3.38 9.28
N THR A 206 1.14 -2.42 10.04
CA THR A 206 1.75 -1.10 10.21
C THR A 206 2.28 -1.02 11.65
N PRO A 207 3.53 -1.46 11.93
CA PRO A 207 4.00 -1.73 13.30
C PRO A 207 3.93 -0.52 14.22
N ASP A 208 4.38 0.66 13.76
CA ASP A 208 4.51 1.84 14.62
C ASP A 208 3.21 2.65 14.71
N LEU A 209 2.43 2.72 13.62
CA LEU A 209 1.29 3.63 13.51
C LEU A 209 -0.07 2.93 13.56
N GLY A 210 -0.11 1.63 13.32
CA GLY A 210 -1.34 0.85 13.21
C GLY A 210 -2.06 1.05 11.86
N MET A 211 -3.04 0.22 11.57
CA MET A 211 -3.86 0.29 10.38
C MET A 211 -4.72 1.57 10.33
N LEU A 212 -5.20 1.93 9.15
CA LEU A 212 -6.13 3.06 8.97
C LEU A 212 -7.56 2.70 9.44
N GLY A 213 -7.96 1.45 9.31
CA GLY A 213 -9.30 0.99 9.60
C GLY A 213 -9.54 -0.47 9.22
N TYR A 214 -10.82 -0.84 9.16
CA TYR A 214 -11.26 -2.21 8.88
C TYR A 214 -12.36 -2.22 7.82
N MET A 215 -12.46 -3.35 7.12
CA MET A 215 -13.64 -3.73 6.35
C MET A 215 -14.56 -4.54 7.26
N GLN A 216 -15.78 -4.08 7.48
CA GLN A 216 -16.79 -4.79 8.25
C GLN A 216 -18.20 -4.47 7.71
N ASP A 217 -19.08 -5.47 7.67
CA ASP A 217 -20.45 -5.32 7.13
C ASP A 217 -20.49 -4.69 5.72
N ASN A 218 -19.56 -5.12 4.86
CA ASN A 218 -19.43 -4.66 3.47
C ASN A 218 -19.19 -3.15 3.34
N ARG A 219 -18.50 -2.54 4.29
CA ARG A 219 -18.11 -1.13 4.24
C ARG A 219 -16.80 -0.87 4.96
N PRO A 220 -16.05 0.18 4.55
CA PRO A 220 -14.86 0.61 5.26
C PRO A 220 -15.21 1.40 6.53
N HIS A 221 -14.44 1.16 7.59
CA HIS A 221 -14.47 1.93 8.83
C HIS A 221 -13.10 2.50 9.08
N PHE A 222 -12.91 3.80 8.86
CA PHE A 222 -11.65 4.49 9.09
C PHE A 222 -11.59 5.10 10.48
N TYR A 223 -10.48 4.93 11.18
CA TYR A 223 -10.22 5.47 12.51
C TYR A 223 -9.06 6.47 12.52
N ARG A 224 -8.22 6.48 11.47
CA ARG A 224 -7.16 7.46 11.27
C ARG A 224 -6.88 7.69 9.78
N ALA A 225 -6.00 8.64 9.47
CA ALA A 225 -5.46 8.88 8.14
C ALA A 225 -3.93 9.07 8.25
N SER A 226 -3.20 8.81 7.18
CA SER A 226 -1.79 9.20 7.09
C SER A 226 -1.66 10.72 7.06
N THR A 227 -0.63 11.24 7.74
CA THR A 227 -0.29 12.67 7.73
C THR A 227 0.72 13.03 6.64
N ARG A 228 1.24 12.02 5.93
CA ARG A 228 2.20 12.21 4.84
C ARG A 228 1.50 12.55 3.54
N LEU A 229 2.13 13.36 2.71
CA LEU A 229 1.60 13.69 1.39
C LEU A 229 1.65 12.45 0.49
N ASN A 230 0.63 12.30 -0.33
CA ASN A 230 0.44 11.12 -1.18
C ASN A 230 -0.25 11.48 -2.50
N THR A 231 -0.24 10.58 -3.42
CA THR A 231 -0.96 10.60 -4.70
C THR A 231 -0.92 11.96 -5.42
N ALA A 232 -2.06 12.64 -5.59
CA ALA A 232 -2.16 13.91 -6.31
C ALA A 232 -1.34 15.05 -5.66
N ASP A 233 -1.03 14.94 -4.39
CA ASP A 233 -0.33 15.97 -3.61
C ASP A 233 1.21 15.80 -3.60
N THR A 234 1.75 14.78 -4.34
CA THR A 234 3.20 14.59 -4.54
C THR A 234 3.71 15.31 -5.78
N GLU A 235 5.02 15.59 -5.85
CA GLU A 235 5.67 16.15 -7.04
C GLU A 235 6.09 15.11 -8.09
N PHE A 236 6.04 13.80 -7.76
CA PHE A 236 6.55 12.75 -8.65
C PHE A 236 5.59 12.45 -9.78
N ASP A 237 5.92 12.87 -11.00
CA ASP A 237 5.23 12.51 -12.22
C ASP A 237 6.12 11.57 -13.06
N VAL A 238 5.57 10.40 -13.39
CA VAL A 238 6.28 9.37 -14.16
C VAL A 238 5.74 9.21 -15.58
N SER A 239 4.85 10.10 -16.02
CA SER A 239 4.20 10.02 -17.35
C SER A 239 5.20 9.95 -18.50
N ASP A 240 6.25 10.77 -18.44
CA ASP A 240 7.28 10.91 -19.47
C ASP A 240 8.57 10.10 -19.16
N LEU A 241 8.60 9.34 -18.09
CA LEU A 241 9.78 8.55 -17.73
C LEU A 241 9.78 7.19 -18.45
N ASP A 242 10.88 6.90 -19.15
CA ASP A 242 11.11 5.58 -19.74
C ASP A 242 11.82 4.62 -18.81
N LYS A 243 12.60 5.16 -17.84
CA LYS A 243 13.35 4.36 -16.86
C LYS A 243 13.55 5.11 -15.56
N LEU A 244 13.73 4.35 -14.47
CA LEU A 244 14.11 4.89 -13.17
C LEU A 244 15.63 4.79 -12.96
N PRO A 245 16.23 5.73 -12.19
CA PRO A 245 17.62 5.63 -11.77
C PRO A 245 17.89 4.32 -11.01
N GLN A 246 19.07 3.73 -11.22
CA GLN A 246 19.49 2.56 -10.45
C GLN A 246 19.78 2.96 -9.00
N VAL A 247 19.08 2.31 -8.07
CA VAL A 247 19.30 2.43 -6.61
C VAL A 247 19.33 1.01 -6.03
N ASP A 248 20.36 0.69 -5.27
CA ASP A 248 20.56 -0.62 -4.69
C ASP A 248 20.60 -0.56 -3.16
N ILE A 249 20.36 -1.71 -2.50
CA ILE A 249 20.37 -1.83 -1.05
C ILE A 249 21.60 -2.62 -0.63
N VAL A 250 22.43 -2.04 0.24
CA VAL A 250 23.53 -2.73 0.91
C VAL A 250 23.05 -3.18 2.29
N TYR A 251 22.85 -4.48 2.44
CA TYR A 251 22.35 -5.08 3.68
C TYR A 251 23.50 -5.38 4.65
N ALA A 252 23.52 -4.71 5.80
CA ALA A 252 24.56 -4.87 6.80
C ALA A 252 24.27 -6.07 7.73
N TYR A 253 25.34 -6.79 8.10
CA TYR A 253 25.34 -7.94 9.01
C TYR A 253 26.67 -8.00 9.76
N GLY A 254 26.83 -8.90 10.72
CA GLY A 254 28.13 -9.06 11.43
C GLY A 254 29.25 -9.37 10.44
N ASN A 255 30.38 -8.64 10.48
CA ASN A 255 31.53 -8.81 9.60
C ASN A 255 31.26 -8.59 8.09
N TYR A 256 30.32 -7.69 7.75
CA TYR A 256 30.11 -7.28 6.34
C TYR A 256 31.29 -6.42 5.82
N ASN A 257 31.39 -6.29 4.50
CA ASN A 257 32.46 -5.56 3.82
C ASN A 257 31.91 -4.69 2.67
N ALA A 258 32.78 -3.98 1.97
CA ALA A 258 32.40 -3.04 0.92
C ALA A 258 32.18 -3.69 -0.47
N ILE A 259 32.40 -4.99 -0.65
CA ILE A 259 32.36 -5.66 -1.97
C ILE A 259 31.05 -5.38 -2.72
N ALA A 260 29.90 -5.52 -2.05
CA ALA A 260 28.60 -5.27 -2.68
C ALA A 260 28.42 -3.79 -3.04
N LEU A 261 28.80 -2.87 -2.14
CA LEU A 261 28.77 -1.43 -2.38
C LEU A 261 29.60 -1.06 -3.61
N ASP A 262 30.86 -1.51 -3.65
CA ASP A 262 31.80 -1.22 -4.75
C ASP A 262 31.28 -1.77 -6.08
N ALA A 263 30.66 -2.95 -6.05
CA ALA A 263 30.06 -3.56 -7.24
C ALA A 263 28.88 -2.72 -7.76
N PHE A 264 27.98 -2.26 -6.90
CA PHE A 264 26.85 -1.40 -7.29
C PHE A 264 27.32 -0.05 -7.84
N VAL A 265 28.28 0.60 -7.17
CA VAL A 265 28.87 1.85 -7.64
C VAL A 265 29.50 1.66 -9.02
N LYS A 266 30.29 0.60 -9.20
CA LYS A 266 30.90 0.24 -10.49
C LYS A 266 29.87 -0.07 -11.57
N ALA A 267 28.73 -0.64 -11.20
CA ALA A 267 27.60 -0.89 -12.12
C ALA A 267 26.82 0.37 -12.49
N GLY A 268 27.13 1.53 -11.89
CA GLY A 268 26.54 2.81 -12.23
C GLY A 268 25.36 3.23 -11.35
N ALA A 269 25.19 2.63 -10.18
CA ALA A 269 24.19 3.03 -9.20
C ALA A 269 24.24 4.54 -8.95
N LYS A 270 23.07 5.18 -8.90
CA LYS A 270 22.89 6.61 -8.60
C LYS A 270 22.60 6.86 -7.13
N GLY A 271 22.10 5.83 -6.45
CA GLY A 271 21.82 5.84 -5.03
C GLY A 271 22.11 4.49 -4.38
N ILE A 272 22.46 4.55 -3.10
CA ILE A 272 22.66 3.39 -2.23
C ILE A 272 21.83 3.61 -0.97
N VAL A 273 21.01 2.62 -0.63
CA VAL A 273 20.37 2.53 0.67
C VAL A 273 21.17 1.57 1.55
N HIS A 274 21.74 2.08 2.63
CA HIS A 274 22.41 1.26 3.63
C HIS A 274 21.39 0.73 4.65
N ALA A 275 21.07 -0.55 4.60
CA ALA A 275 20.20 -1.21 5.57
C ALA A 275 21.02 -1.63 6.80
N GLY A 276 21.24 -0.69 7.72
CA GLY A 276 22.08 -0.87 8.90
C GLY A 276 21.38 -1.65 10.03
N PRO A 277 22.13 -2.20 10.98
CA PRO A 277 21.57 -2.65 12.26
C PRO A 277 21.21 -1.46 13.14
N GLY A 278 20.39 -1.67 14.18
CA GLY A 278 20.00 -0.63 15.13
C GLY A 278 19.39 0.60 14.44
N ASP A 279 19.83 1.78 14.83
CA ASP A 279 19.44 3.08 14.23
C ASP A 279 20.18 3.37 12.91
N GLY A 280 20.22 2.38 12.00
CA GLY A 280 20.92 2.51 10.73
C GLY A 280 22.44 2.63 10.88
N SER A 281 23.02 2.02 11.92
CA SER A 281 24.44 2.09 12.25
C SER A 281 25.31 1.60 11.11
N VAL A 282 26.43 2.31 10.88
CA VAL A 282 27.42 1.99 9.83
C VAL A 282 28.70 1.50 10.49
N GLY A 283 29.09 0.25 10.18
CA GLY A 283 30.35 -0.29 10.69
C GLY A 283 31.56 0.48 10.15
N ALA A 284 32.62 0.60 10.97
CA ALA A 284 33.80 1.38 10.66
C ALA A 284 34.41 1.07 9.28
N GLN A 285 34.35 -0.20 8.86
CA GLN A 285 34.87 -0.68 7.57
C GLN A 285 34.08 -0.17 6.36
N LEU A 286 32.84 0.33 6.55
CA LEU A 286 32.01 0.82 5.46
C LEU A 286 31.90 2.35 5.42
N VAL A 287 32.30 3.06 6.49
CA VAL A 287 32.21 4.54 6.54
C VAL A 287 32.98 5.17 5.39
N LYS A 288 34.27 4.79 5.21
CA LYS A 288 35.09 5.37 4.12
C LYS A 288 34.55 4.98 2.74
N PRO A 289 34.21 3.70 2.45
CA PRO A 289 33.60 3.33 1.16
C PRO A 289 32.30 4.10 0.83
N LEU A 290 31.42 4.33 1.80
CA LEU A 290 30.19 5.14 1.59
C LEU A 290 30.52 6.62 1.33
N GLN A 291 31.54 7.18 2.00
CA GLN A 291 32.01 8.55 1.70
C GLN A 291 32.60 8.63 0.29
N ASP A 292 33.34 7.61 -0.16
CA ASP A 292 33.91 7.56 -1.51
C ASP A 292 32.81 7.45 -2.56
N ALA A 293 31.78 6.63 -2.31
CA ALA A 293 30.59 6.55 -3.17
C ALA A 293 29.90 7.92 -3.26
N ARG A 294 29.73 8.60 -2.11
CA ARG A 294 29.15 9.95 -2.11
C ARG A 294 30.01 10.97 -2.87
N ALA A 295 31.30 10.94 -2.71
CA ALA A 295 32.24 11.79 -3.46
C ALA A 295 32.22 11.50 -4.98
N ALA A 296 31.89 10.29 -5.39
CA ALA A 296 31.65 9.89 -6.79
C ALA A 296 30.26 10.30 -7.31
N GLY A 297 29.44 10.99 -6.51
CA GLY A 297 28.12 11.51 -6.90
C GLY A 297 26.95 10.54 -6.60
N VAL A 298 27.19 9.42 -5.94
CA VAL A 298 26.14 8.49 -5.51
C VAL A 298 25.49 9.00 -4.23
N VAL A 299 24.16 9.13 -4.21
CA VAL A 299 23.43 9.52 -3.00
C VAL A 299 23.35 8.35 -2.03
N VAL A 300 23.74 8.58 -0.78
CA VAL A 300 23.69 7.57 0.30
C VAL A 300 22.54 7.88 1.23
N VAL A 301 21.67 6.88 1.46
CA VAL A 301 20.59 6.93 2.43
C VAL A 301 20.85 5.89 3.52
N ARG A 302 20.92 6.32 4.78
CA ARG A 302 20.93 5.41 5.93
C ARG A 302 19.49 5.00 6.27
N SER A 303 19.25 3.71 6.31
CA SER A 303 18.01 3.07 6.76
C SER A 303 18.35 1.92 7.69
N ALA A 304 17.37 1.29 8.31
CA ALA A 304 17.58 0.17 9.19
C ALA A 304 16.96 -1.12 8.64
N ARG A 305 17.64 -2.25 8.88
CA ARG A 305 17.08 -3.58 8.70
C ARG A 305 16.15 -4.01 9.85
N VAL A 306 16.01 -3.16 10.86
CA VAL A 306 15.03 -3.29 11.93
C VAL A 306 13.65 -2.98 11.36
N GLY A 307 12.64 -3.76 11.74
CA GLY A 307 11.31 -3.71 11.12
C GLY A 307 10.45 -2.49 11.49
N SER A 308 10.92 -1.59 12.38
CA SER A 308 10.21 -0.42 12.85
C SER A 308 11.17 0.59 13.48
N GLY A 309 10.71 1.81 13.74
CA GLY A 309 11.48 2.90 14.35
C GLY A 309 11.98 3.93 13.35
N ILE A 310 12.50 5.03 13.88
CA ILE A 310 12.97 6.19 13.12
C ILE A 310 14.50 6.21 13.09
N ILE A 311 15.10 6.52 11.95
CA ILE A 311 16.53 6.73 11.80
C ILE A 311 16.86 8.17 12.18
N ALA A 312 17.50 8.33 13.33
CA ALA A 312 17.88 9.66 13.84
C ALA A 312 18.98 10.29 13.00
N ARG A 313 18.69 11.46 12.40
CA ARG A 313 19.69 12.22 11.67
C ARG A 313 20.76 12.76 12.63
N ASN A 314 22.04 12.58 12.29
CA ASN A 314 23.20 12.90 13.13
C ASN A 314 23.24 12.14 14.48
N GLY A 315 22.44 11.09 14.66
CA GLY A 315 22.46 10.27 15.87
C GLY A 315 23.67 9.34 15.91
N GLU A 316 23.67 8.32 15.07
CA GLU A 316 24.75 7.31 14.99
C GLU A 316 25.93 7.74 14.12
N GLN A 317 25.68 8.56 13.11
CA GLN A 317 26.67 9.04 12.16
C GLN A 317 26.53 10.56 11.99
N PRO A 318 27.63 11.28 11.70
CA PRO A 318 27.56 12.72 11.40
C PRO A 318 27.06 12.93 9.95
N ASP A 319 25.78 12.65 9.70
CA ASP A 319 25.18 12.65 8.36
C ASP A 319 25.39 13.96 7.61
N ASP A 320 25.26 15.11 8.29
CA ASP A 320 25.50 16.42 7.68
C ASP A 320 26.94 16.59 7.18
N LYS A 321 27.91 16.06 7.95
CA LYS A 321 29.33 16.10 7.57
C LYS A 321 29.64 15.18 6.39
N TYR A 322 28.96 14.04 6.31
CA TYR A 322 29.18 13.04 5.26
C TYR A 322 28.30 13.28 4.04
N ASP A 323 27.40 14.26 4.12
CA ASP A 323 26.42 14.57 3.10
C ASP A 323 25.53 13.35 2.77
N TRP A 324 25.10 12.64 3.82
CA TRP A 324 24.20 11.50 3.76
C TRP A 324 22.76 11.92 4.10
N VAL A 325 21.81 11.12 3.65
CA VAL A 325 20.37 11.22 3.91
C VAL A 325 19.98 10.13 4.91
N VAL A 326 18.96 10.36 5.73
CA VAL A 326 18.33 9.32 6.58
C VAL A 326 16.93 9.04 6.11
N SER A 327 16.50 7.77 6.26
CA SER A 327 15.23 7.29 5.72
C SER A 327 14.00 7.66 6.56
N ASP A 328 14.18 8.35 7.69
CA ASP A 328 13.10 8.52 8.67
C ASP A 328 12.58 7.13 9.11
N ASP A 329 11.28 6.88 9.06
CA ASP A 329 10.64 5.60 9.41
C ASP A 329 10.50 4.61 8.23
N LEU A 330 11.03 4.95 7.05
CA LEU A 330 10.97 4.06 5.90
C LEU A 330 11.98 2.91 6.02
N ASN A 331 11.47 1.68 5.85
CA ASN A 331 12.32 0.51 5.70
C ASN A 331 13.18 0.59 4.41
N PRO A 332 14.24 -0.22 4.27
CA PRO A 332 15.20 -0.08 3.17
C PRO A 332 14.56 -0.18 1.78
N GLN A 333 13.60 -1.07 1.56
CA GLN A 333 12.94 -1.25 0.26
C GLN A 333 12.07 -0.05 -0.11
N LYS A 334 11.37 0.56 0.82
CA LYS A 334 10.61 1.80 0.59
C LYS A 334 11.52 3.02 0.47
N ALA A 335 12.57 3.11 1.29
CA ALA A 335 13.60 4.15 1.14
C ALA A 335 14.23 4.10 -0.27
N ARG A 336 14.45 2.89 -0.82
CA ARG A 336 14.90 2.70 -2.21
C ARG A 336 13.90 3.28 -3.22
N ILE A 337 12.59 3.02 -3.05
CA ILE A 337 11.55 3.56 -3.92
C ILE A 337 11.57 5.08 -3.92
N LEU A 338 11.55 5.70 -2.73
CA LEU A 338 11.58 7.16 -2.63
C LEU A 338 12.86 7.75 -3.22
N LEU A 339 14.02 7.15 -2.97
CA LEU A 339 15.28 7.62 -3.52
C LEU A 339 15.32 7.51 -5.06
N MET A 340 14.78 6.44 -5.66
CA MET A 340 14.67 6.33 -7.11
C MET A 340 13.87 7.49 -7.71
N LEU A 341 12.72 7.81 -7.10
CA LEU A 341 11.85 8.90 -7.55
C LEU A 341 12.49 10.27 -7.29
N ALA A 342 13.08 10.50 -6.13
CA ALA A 342 13.79 11.74 -5.79
C ALA A 342 14.93 12.05 -6.80
N LEU A 343 15.68 11.01 -7.19
CA LEU A 343 16.77 11.14 -8.17
C LEU A 343 16.31 11.44 -9.61
N THR A 344 15.01 11.34 -9.91
CA THR A 344 14.46 11.87 -11.16
C THR A 344 14.30 13.39 -11.15
N GLN A 345 14.27 13.99 -9.95
CA GLN A 345 14.05 15.43 -9.74
C GLN A 345 15.34 16.17 -9.39
N THR A 346 16.17 15.58 -8.54
CA THR A 346 17.38 16.24 -8.00
C THR A 346 18.41 15.23 -7.49
N ASN A 347 19.68 15.66 -7.40
CA ASN A 347 20.73 14.96 -6.67
C ASN A 347 21.23 15.75 -5.44
N ASP A 348 20.53 16.84 -5.09
CA ASP A 348 20.80 17.64 -3.88
C ASP A 348 20.28 16.86 -2.65
N THR A 349 21.20 16.40 -1.81
CA THR A 349 20.90 15.59 -0.62
C THR A 349 20.04 16.30 0.40
N LYS A 350 20.09 17.65 0.49
CA LYS A 350 19.24 18.43 1.38
C LYS A 350 17.77 18.37 0.92
N LYS A 351 17.55 18.58 -0.38
CA LYS A 351 16.21 18.46 -0.97
C LYS A 351 15.68 17.03 -0.86
N ILE A 352 16.54 16.04 -1.11
CA ILE A 352 16.17 14.62 -0.95
C ILE A 352 15.80 14.33 0.52
N GLN A 353 16.55 14.85 1.50
CA GLN A 353 16.21 14.70 2.91
C GLN A 353 14.83 15.30 3.25
N GLU A 354 14.50 16.48 2.69
CA GLU A 354 13.17 17.08 2.85
C GLU A 354 12.06 16.18 2.28
N MET A 355 12.32 15.50 1.14
CA MET A 355 11.40 14.52 0.57
C MET A 355 11.18 13.33 1.52
N PHE A 356 12.24 12.81 2.18
CA PHE A 356 12.11 11.74 3.15
C PHE A 356 11.30 12.13 4.40
N TRP A 357 11.29 13.40 4.77
CA TRP A 357 10.45 13.90 5.86
C TRP A 357 9.01 14.23 5.42
N LYS A 358 8.79 14.40 4.14
CA LYS A 358 7.51 14.85 3.57
C LYS A 358 6.60 13.69 3.13
N TYR A 359 7.21 12.60 2.63
CA TYR A 359 6.52 11.47 1.99
C TYR A 359 6.57 10.15 2.75
#